data_0f0486d2d19ef6db10cd3b0e3e8a43f4
#
_entry.id   0f0486d2d19ef6db10cd3b0e3e8a43f4
#
_cell.length_a   1.000
_cell.length_b   1.000
_cell.length_c   1.000
_cell.angle_alpha   90.00
_cell.angle_beta   90.00
_cell.angle_gamma   90.00
#
_symmetry.space_group_name_H-M   'P 1'
#
loop_
_entity.id
_entity.type
_entity.pdbx_description
1 polymer ?
#
loop_
_entity_poly.entity_id
_entity_poly.type
_entity_poly.pdbx_seq_one_letter_code
_entity_poly.pdbx_strand_id
1 'polypeptide(L)' 'MVQTVGTYYFGRHRSMWGIWMVESISNGVTMAAFIKDVFTYEDAVRTTYALNGWGEPKRIVRKF' A
#
# COMPACT_ATOMS: atom_id res chain seq x y z
N MET A 1 -11.23 2.72 7.12
CA MET A 1 -10.77 3.15 5.78
C MET A 1 -11.43 2.31 4.71
N VAL A 2 -11.94 2.94 3.68
CA VAL A 2 -12.59 2.24 2.57
C VAL A 2 -11.57 2.03 1.46
N GLN A 3 -11.41 0.76 1.03
CA GLN A 3 -10.54 0.43 -0.09
C GLN A 3 -11.34 0.55 -1.38
N THR A 4 -10.70 1.08 -2.41
CA THR A 4 -11.31 1.28 -3.72
C THR A 4 -10.50 0.51 -4.76
N VAL A 5 -11.18 -0.11 -5.72
CA VAL A 5 -10.52 -0.82 -6.82
C VAL A 5 -9.56 0.13 -7.52
N GLY A 6 -8.34 -0.35 -7.78
CA GLY A 6 -7.28 0.44 -8.39
C GLY A 6 -6.42 1.21 -7.39
N THR A 7 -6.77 1.18 -6.12
CA THR A 7 -5.99 1.86 -5.07
C THR A 7 -4.87 0.95 -4.59
N TYR A 8 -3.72 1.55 -4.30
CA TYR A 8 -2.58 0.83 -3.76
C TYR A 8 -2.52 0.98 -2.25
N TYR A 9 -2.04 -0.05 -1.57
CA TYR A 9 -1.83 -0.01 -0.13
C TYR A 9 -0.59 -0.82 0.22
N PHE A 10 -0.10 -0.68 1.43
CA PHE A 10 1.09 -1.40 1.87
C PHE A 10 0.83 -2.08 3.21
N GLY A 11 1.67 -3.07 3.52
CA GLY A 11 1.62 -3.78 4.78
C GLY A 11 2.86 -4.62 4.98
N ARG A 12 2.98 -5.24 6.14
CA ARG A 12 4.10 -6.15 6.40
C ARG A 12 4.01 -7.37 5.48
N HIS A 13 5.13 -7.74 4.92
CA HIS A 13 5.24 -8.92 4.07
C HIS A 13 6.56 -9.61 4.38
N ARG A 14 6.48 -10.65 5.22
CA ARG A 14 7.68 -11.34 5.73
C ARG A 14 8.56 -10.34 6.49
N SER A 15 9.83 -10.21 6.14
CA SER A 15 10.75 -9.26 6.78
C SER A 15 10.77 -7.89 6.09
N MET A 16 9.94 -7.71 5.07
CA MET A 16 9.91 -6.50 4.26
C MET A 16 8.52 -5.85 4.30
N TRP A 17 8.33 -4.83 3.50
CA TRP A 17 7.04 -4.17 3.31
C TRP A 17 6.56 -4.46 1.91
N GLY A 18 5.35 -5.00 1.79
CA GLY A 18 4.77 -5.31 0.49
C GLY A 18 3.80 -4.22 0.04
N ILE A 19 3.69 -4.07 -1.27
CA ILE A 19 2.74 -3.14 -1.89
C ILE A 19 1.77 -3.95 -2.73
N TRP A 20 0.48 -3.69 -2.55
CA TRP A 20 -0.59 -4.38 -3.28
C TRP A 20 -1.51 -3.37 -3.94
N MET A 21 -2.14 -3.78 -5.03
CA MET A 21 -3.20 -3.01 -5.68
C MET A 21 -4.51 -3.75 -5.51
N VAL A 22 -5.56 -3.06 -5.11
CA VAL A 22 -6.89 -3.65 -5.01
C VAL A 22 -7.44 -3.91 -6.41
N GLU A 23 -7.63 -5.19 -6.75
CA GLU A 23 -8.13 -5.58 -8.07
C GLU A 23 -9.64 -5.63 -8.13
N SER A 24 -10.28 -6.14 -7.09
CA SER A 24 -11.73 -6.23 -7.04
C SER A 24 -12.23 -6.32 -5.61
N ILE A 25 -13.45 -5.86 -5.40
CA ILE A 25 -14.14 -5.97 -4.13
C ILE A 25 -15.52 -6.55 -4.44
N SER A 26 -15.83 -7.71 -3.85
CA SER A 26 -17.09 -8.39 -4.11
C SER A 26 -17.54 -9.14 -2.87
N ASN A 27 -18.78 -8.94 -2.47
CA ASN A 27 -19.40 -9.62 -1.32
C ASN A 27 -18.56 -9.52 -0.04
N GLY A 28 -17.96 -8.36 0.19
CA GLY A 28 -17.12 -8.14 1.36
C GLY A 28 -15.72 -8.74 1.25
N VAL A 29 -15.37 -9.32 0.10
CA VAL A 29 -14.06 -9.89 -0.13
C VAL A 29 -13.25 -8.96 -1.01
N THR A 30 -12.04 -8.60 -0.55
CA THR A 30 -11.11 -7.78 -1.32
C THR A 30 -10.06 -8.68 -1.94
N MET A 31 -9.93 -8.60 -3.25
CA MET A 31 -8.87 -9.28 -4.00
C MET A 31 -7.80 -8.27 -4.37
N ALA A 32 -6.55 -8.59 -4.10
CA ALA A 32 -5.44 -7.68 -4.35
C ALA A 32 -4.31 -8.38 -5.09
N ALA A 33 -3.67 -7.64 -5.99
CA ALA A 33 -2.49 -8.12 -6.71
C ALA A 33 -1.24 -7.62 -6.01
N PHE A 34 -0.28 -8.50 -5.78
CA PHE A 34 1.01 -8.13 -5.22
C PHE A 34 1.82 -7.38 -6.27
N ILE A 35 2.38 -6.23 -5.89
CA ILE A 35 3.15 -5.40 -6.81
C ILE A 35 4.65 -5.57 -6.58
N LYS A 36 5.13 -5.26 -5.38
CA LYS A 36 6.55 -5.38 -5.06
C LYS A 36 6.81 -5.28 -3.57
N ASP A 37 8.02 -5.66 -3.16
CA ASP A 37 8.52 -5.43 -1.82
C ASP A 37 9.41 -4.20 -1.77
N VAL A 38 9.43 -3.54 -0.62
CA VAL A 38 10.37 -2.47 -0.32
C VAL A 38 10.97 -2.72 1.06
N PHE A 39 12.13 -2.13 1.33
CA PHE A 39 12.89 -2.44 2.54
C PHE A 39 12.40 -1.72 3.79
N THR A 40 11.97 -0.48 3.67
CA THR A 40 11.67 0.35 4.83
C THR A 40 10.22 0.81 4.82
N TYR A 41 9.74 1.17 6.01
CA TYR A 41 8.41 1.75 6.16
C TYR A 41 8.27 3.04 5.35
N GLU A 42 9.31 3.88 5.37
CA GLU A 42 9.29 5.14 4.61
C GLU A 42 9.16 4.89 3.12
N ASP A 43 9.90 3.92 2.60
CA ASP A 43 9.79 3.54 1.19
C ASP A 43 8.40 3.05 0.85
N ALA A 44 7.78 2.27 1.74
CA ALA A 44 6.43 1.77 1.54
C ALA A 44 5.43 2.92 1.44
N VAL A 45 5.52 3.89 2.35
CA VAL A 45 4.62 5.04 2.35
C VAL A 45 4.80 5.87 1.08
N ARG A 46 6.04 6.19 0.73
CA ARG A 46 6.33 6.99 -0.46
C ARG A 46 5.90 6.31 -1.75
N THR A 47 6.19 5.02 -1.87
CA THR A 47 5.80 4.26 -3.05
C THR A 47 4.29 4.18 -3.19
N THR A 48 3.59 3.91 -2.08
CA THR A 48 2.13 3.84 -2.08
C THR A 48 1.53 5.18 -2.49
N TYR A 49 2.02 6.28 -1.95
CA TYR A 49 1.54 7.61 -2.32
C TYR A 49 1.78 7.92 -3.78
N ALA A 50 2.98 7.60 -4.28
CA ALA A 50 3.32 7.84 -5.69
C ALA A 50 2.43 7.04 -6.62
N LEU A 51 2.18 5.77 -6.32
CA LEU A 51 1.35 4.91 -7.15
C LEU A 51 -0.11 5.36 -7.16
N ASN A 52 -0.60 5.88 -6.03
CA ASN A 52 -1.96 6.40 -5.94
C ASN A 52 -2.11 7.81 -6.52
N GLY A 53 -1.01 8.48 -6.84
CA GLY A 53 -1.05 9.84 -7.32
C GLY A 53 -1.39 10.86 -6.23
N TRP A 54 -1.10 10.52 -4.97
CA TRP A 54 -1.41 11.41 -3.83
C TRP A 54 -0.33 12.47 -3.56
N GLY A 55 0.78 12.41 -4.30
CA GLY A 55 1.90 13.31 -4.09
C GLY A 55 2.81 12.83 -2.97
N GLU A 56 3.67 13.73 -2.46
CA GLU A 56 4.59 13.39 -1.38
C GLU A 56 3.86 13.39 -0.04
N PRO A 57 4.12 12.40 0.81
CA PRO A 57 3.58 12.45 2.17
C PRO A 57 4.25 13.58 2.94
N LYS A 58 3.47 14.39 3.63
CA LYS A 58 3.99 15.54 4.37
C LYS A 58 4.83 15.11 5.55
N ARG A 59 4.47 14.00 6.16
CA ARG A 59 5.15 13.51 7.34
C ARG A 59 4.97 12.01 7.44
N ILE A 60 6.08 11.31 7.63
CA ILE A 60 6.06 9.87 7.84
C ILE A 60 6.37 9.62 9.31
N VAL A 61 5.40 9.05 10.02
CA VAL A 61 5.55 8.73 11.43
C VAL A 61 5.65 7.23 11.59
N ARG A 62 6.76 6.80 12.15
CA ARG A 62 7.01 5.41 12.43
C ARG A 62 6.46 5.08 13.82
N LYS A 63 5.62 4.07 13.91
CA LYS A 63 4.91 3.75 15.15
C LYS A 63 5.47 2.53 15.89
N PHE A 64 6.57 2.02 15.49
CA PHE A 64 7.22 0.90 16.19
C PHE A 64 8.71 0.95 16.04
#